data_87914f6d7218da7b67fb44dac43e227d
#
_entry.id   87914f6d7218da7b67fb44dac43e227d
#
_cell.length_a   1.000
_cell.length_b   1.000
_cell.length_c   1.000
_cell.angle_alpha   90.00
_cell.angle_beta   90.00
_cell.angle_gamma   90.00
#
_symmetry.space_group_name_H-M   'P 1'
#
loop_
_entity.id
_entity.type
_entity.pdbx_description
1 polymer ?
#
loop_
_entity_poly.entity_id
_entity_poly.type
_entity_poly.pdbx_seq_one_letter_code
_entity_poly.pdbx_strand_id
1 'polypeptide(L)'
;MRRGVLRGGGWTALLAGVLWTGLAVAHPFGGSTDADKRLLSPLSEVSPEKSSSPLPAGSGVRVGMTDTAAYFPLLRGRRVAVLANQTSVAELPGVRGASGAAVTTDGAGRVHLVDLLHESGFDVEAIFSPEHGFRGTADAGEKVAGSVDARTGIPIRSLYDGRTLRPSDETMRSFDVLVVDMQDVGLRFYTYYISMLRMMDACAEFGRPVIVLDRPNPNGDKVEGPLLDMKYKSGVGALPIPVLHGLTMGEIARMAVGEGWARRCDLTVVPCRNYTRATEYVLPVAPSPNLPTQRAVYLYAALCPFEGTVVSLGRGTDKPFEIYGHPDLTGRAFTFMPRPTPGAKHPPLEGRLCRGEDLSRLPLDEARATGFSLQYVIDAYADLGLGDGFFTPMFEKLVGVGWIREMILDGATDEEIRARWAPEAAAFRQLRAKYLLYE
;
A
#
# COMPACT_ATOMS: atom_id res chain seq x y z
N MET A 1 71.21 15.62 1.04
CA MET A 1 71.30 14.79 -0.17
C MET A 1 70.17 13.75 -0.15
N ARG A 2 69.42 13.67 -1.25
CA ARG A 2 68.49 12.61 -1.70
C ARG A 2 67.17 12.40 -0.96
N ARG A 3 66.16 12.81 -1.66
CA ARG A 3 64.76 12.57 -1.72
C ARG A 3 64.41 11.06 -1.75
N GLY A 4 63.41 10.65 -1.03
CA GLY A 4 62.73 9.36 -1.19
C GLY A 4 61.22 9.59 -1.15
N VAL A 5 60.60 9.33 -2.33
CA VAL A 5 59.15 9.44 -2.61
C VAL A 5 58.49 8.16 -2.13
N LEU A 6 57.45 8.26 -1.29
CA LEU A 6 56.54 7.16 -1.03
C LEU A 6 55.18 7.45 -1.69
N ARG A 7 54.80 6.57 -2.60
CA ARG A 7 53.55 6.54 -3.35
C ARG A 7 52.42 6.09 -2.43
N GLY A 8 51.34 6.91 -2.39
CA GLY A 8 50.08 6.54 -1.80
C GLY A 8 49.29 5.59 -2.69
N GLY A 9 48.78 4.53 -2.08
CA GLY A 9 47.78 3.63 -2.69
C GLY A 9 46.39 4.12 -2.30
N GLY A 10 45.67 4.73 -3.25
CA GLY A 10 44.27 5.09 -3.06
C GLY A 10 43.38 3.87 -3.22
N TRP A 11 42.52 3.66 -2.24
CA TRP A 11 41.35 2.81 -2.33
C TRP A 11 40.17 3.62 -2.81
N THR A 12 39.80 3.47 -4.07
CA THR A 12 38.59 4.04 -4.64
C THR A 12 37.42 3.16 -4.25
N ALA A 13 36.62 3.62 -3.32
CA ALA A 13 35.27 3.08 -3.07
C ALA A 13 34.37 3.52 -4.23
N LEU A 14 33.90 2.56 -5.01
CA LEU A 14 32.86 2.79 -6.02
C LEU A 14 31.50 2.96 -5.33
N LEU A 15 31.11 4.21 -5.13
CA LEU A 15 29.72 4.59 -4.87
C LEU A 15 28.98 4.58 -6.20
N ALA A 16 28.15 3.56 -6.44
CA ALA A 16 27.19 3.55 -7.54
C ALA A 16 26.03 4.48 -7.17
N GLY A 17 26.23 5.76 -7.40
CA GLY A 17 25.17 6.77 -7.35
C GLY A 17 24.33 6.67 -8.63
N VAL A 18 23.08 6.25 -8.50
CA VAL A 18 22.08 6.38 -9.57
C VAL A 18 21.63 7.84 -9.61
N LEU A 19 22.27 8.60 -10.50
CA LEU A 19 21.82 9.94 -10.88
C LEU A 19 20.54 9.81 -11.70
N TRP A 20 19.41 10.21 -11.14
CA TRP A 20 18.18 10.49 -11.88
C TRP A 20 18.19 11.93 -12.34
N THR A 21 18.54 12.15 -13.61
CA THR A 21 18.28 13.42 -14.30
C THR A 21 16.81 13.48 -14.66
N GLY A 22 16.03 14.24 -13.89
CA GLY A 22 14.67 14.59 -14.24
C GLY A 22 14.66 15.60 -15.37
N LEU A 23 14.23 15.22 -16.57
CA LEU A 23 13.76 16.17 -17.59
C LEU A 23 12.31 16.54 -17.20
N ALA A 24 12.13 17.73 -16.68
CA ALA A 24 10.83 18.37 -16.56
C ALA A 24 10.41 18.87 -17.95
N VAL A 25 9.53 18.14 -18.62
CA VAL A 25 8.82 18.65 -19.80
C VAL A 25 7.58 19.39 -19.29
N ALA A 26 7.67 20.71 -19.28
CA ALA A 26 6.52 21.57 -19.09
C ALA A 26 5.68 21.56 -20.39
N HIS A 27 4.45 21.04 -20.32
CA HIS A 27 3.46 21.25 -21.36
C HIS A 27 2.66 22.52 -21.04
N PRO A 28 2.54 23.45 -21.99
CA PRO A 28 1.68 24.63 -21.82
C PRO A 28 0.21 24.20 -21.95
N PHE A 29 -0.63 24.73 -21.09
CA PHE A 29 -2.08 24.65 -21.18
C PHE A 29 -2.54 25.33 -22.49
N GLY A 30 -2.94 24.53 -23.47
CA GLY A 30 -3.63 24.98 -24.66
C GLY A 30 -5.13 24.90 -24.44
N GLY A 31 -5.83 25.97 -24.79
CA GLY A 31 -7.26 26.12 -24.59
C GLY A 31 -8.11 25.07 -25.32
N SER A 32 -9.17 24.67 -24.66
CA SER A 32 -10.24 23.77 -25.12
C SER A 32 -10.91 24.36 -26.38
N THR A 33 -10.93 23.62 -27.48
CA THR A 33 -11.72 23.95 -28.67
C THR A 33 -13.11 23.32 -28.57
N ASP A 34 -14.10 23.99 -29.20
CA ASP A 34 -15.54 23.63 -29.17
C ASP A 34 -15.90 22.22 -29.71
N ALA A 35 -14.92 21.45 -30.17
CA ALA A 35 -15.13 20.07 -30.63
C ALA A 35 -15.25 19.05 -29.49
N ASP A 36 -14.74 19.36 -28.28
CA ASP A 36 -14.76 18.42 -27.15
C ASP A 36 -16.09 18.39 -26.38
N LYS A 37 -17.00 19.29 -26.70
CA LYS A 37 -18.31 19.38 -26.01
C LYS A 37 -19.37 18.37 -26.46
N ARG A 38 -19.10 17.55 -27.48
CA ARG A 38 -20.11 16.62 -28.03
C ARG A 38 -19.97 15.16 -27.59
N LEU A 39 -19.02 14.83 -26.74
CA LEU A 39 -18.82 13.44 -26.20
C LEU A 39 -19.10 13.30 -24.71
N LEU A 40 -19.76 14.28 -24.10
CA LEU A 40 -20.25 14.19 -22.71
C LEU A 40 -21.65 13.58 -22.71
N SER A 41 -21.76 12.28 -22.91
CA SER A 41 -22.88 11.56 -22.34
C SER A 41 -22.72 11.62 -20.82
N PRO A 42 -23.77 12.00 -20.06
CA PRO A 42 -23.69 11.97 -18.62
C PRO A 42 -23.37 10.55 -18.19
N LEU A 43 -22.49 10.41 -17.20
CA LEU A 43 -22.34 9.17 -16.45
C LEU A 43 -23.76 8.72 -16.12
N SER A 44 -24.15 7.55 -16.57
CA SER A 44 -25.34 6.90 -16.02
C SER A 44 -25.07 6.82 -14.52
N GLU A 45 -25.73 7.69 -13.78
CA GLU A 45 -25.92 7.52 -12.34
C GLU A 45 -26.56 6.15 -12.20
N VAL A 46 -25.74 5.14 -11.93
CA VAL A 46 -26.22 3.92 -11.30
C VAL A 46 -26.58 4.38 -9.91
N SER A 47 -27.79 4.89 -9.78
CA SER A 47 -28.44 5.03 -8.49
C SER A 47 -28.25 3.70 -7.78
N PRO A 48 -27.81 3.67 -6.52
CA PRO A 48 -27.81 2.43 -5.76
C PRO A 48 -29.27 2.02 -5.63
N GLU A 49 -29.74 1.15 -6.50
CA GLU A 49 -31.00 0.47 -6.27
C GLU A 49 -30.87 -0.22 -4.92
N LYS A 50 -31.64 0.27 -3.97
CA LYS A 50 -31.86 -0.36 -2.68
C LYS A 50 -32.54 -1.71 -2.85
N SER A 51 -31.83 -2.68 -3.38
CA SER A 51 -32.15 -4.07 -3.20
C SER A 51 -31.59 -4.50 -1.84
N SER A 52 -32.14 -4.00 -0.79
CA SER A 52 -31.84 -4.42 0.58
C SER A 52 -32.99 -5.25 1.11
N SER A 53 -32.98 -6.54 0.82
CA SER A 53 -33.48 -7.45 1.84
C SER A 53 -32.53 -7.37 3.03
N PRO A 54 -33.01 -7.12 4.26
CA PRO A 54 -32.13 -7.12 5.43
C PRO A 54 -31.51 -8.50 5.57
N LEU A 55 -30.16 -8.55 5.53
CA LEU A 55 -29.44 -9.78 5.87
C LEU A 55 -29.67 -10.11 7.35
N PRO A 56 -29.73 -11.40 7.74
CA PRO A 56 -29.96 -11.77 9.13
C PRO A 56 -28.89 -11.14 10.02
N ALA A 57 -29.34 -10.58 11.16
CA ALA A 57 -28.46 -10.03 12.19
C ALA A 57 -27.45 -11.10 12.61
N GLY A 58 -26.14 -10.82 12.42
CA GLY A 58 -25.05 -11.76 12.76
C GLY A 58 -24.08 -12.07 11.63
N SER A 59 -24.29 -11.60 10.40
CA SER A 59 -23.32 -11.80 9.32
C SER A 59 -22.14 -10.82 9.47
N GLY A 60 -20.93 -11.34 9.65
CA GLY A 60 -19.69 -10.55 9.68
C GLY A 60 -19.46 -9.75 8.39
N VAL A 61 -18.43 -8.90 8.38
CA VAL A 61 -18.03 -8.13 7.20
C VAL A 61 -17.80 -9.04 6.00
N ARG A 62 -18.38 -8.69 4.86
CA ARG A 62 -18.18 -9.39 3.59
C ARG A 62 -17.43 -8.48 2.62
N VAL A 63 -16.27 -8.93 2.16
CA VAL A 63 -15.46 -8.22 1.17
C VAL A 63 -16.08 -8.29 -0.21
N GLY A 64 -15.77 -7.33 -1.11
CA GLY A 64 -16.33 -7.25 -2.47
C GLY A 64 -16.19 -8.54 -3.27
N MET A 65 -15.09 -9.28 -3.08
CA MET A 65 -14.87 -10.60 -3.70
C MET A 65 -16.02 -11.59 -3.46
N THR A 66 -16.74 -11.49 -2.35
CA THR A 66 -17.84 -12.41 -2.01
C THR A 66 -19.12 -12.13 -2.78
N ASP A 67 -19.25 -10.98 -3.42
CA ASP A 67 -20.43 -10.61 -4.22
C ASP A 67 -20.26 -11.02 -5.70
N THR A 68 -20.12 -12.32 -5.94
CA THR A 68 -19.91 -12.86 -7.29
C THR A 68 -21.03 -12.48 -8.27
N ALA A 69 -22.24 -12.27 -7.78
CA ALA A 69 -23.37 -11.85 -8.61
C ALA A 69 -23.15 -10.43 -9.20
N ALA A 70 -22.40 -9.57 -8.53
CA ALA A 70 -22.11 -8.22 -8.99
C ALA A 70 -21.06 -8.19 -10.12
N TYR A 71 -20.04 -9.05 -10.09
CA TYR A 71 -18.93 -8.94 -11.04
C TYR A 71 -18.79 -10.11 -12.03
N PHE A 72 -19.25 -11.32 -11.73
CA PHE A 72 -19.21 -12.44 -12.69
C PHE A 72 -19.85 -12.12 -14.03
N PRO A 73 -21.03 -11.46 -14.10
CA PRO A 73 -21.61 -11.04 -15.37
C PRO A 73 -20.71 -10.14 -16.20
N LEU A 74 -19.89 -9.30 -15.55
CA LEU A 74 -18.96 -8.38 -16.21
C LEU A 74 -17.74 -9.08 -16.80
N LEU A 75 -17.45 -10.33 -16.39
CA LEU A 75 -16.30 -11.11 -16.83
C LEU A 75 -16.64 -12.10 -17.95
N ARG A 76 -17.94 -12.41 -18.16
CA ARG A 76 -18.35 -13.45 -19.13
C ARG A 76 -17.89 -13.15 -20.55
N GLY A 77 -17.23 -14.13 -21.19
CA GLY A 77 -16.72 -14.03 -22.55
C GLY A 77 -15.54 -13.06 -22.72
N ARG A 78 -14.91 -12.64 -21.62
CA ARG A 78 -13.75 -11.77 -21.63
C ARG A 78 -12.52 -12.50 -21.12
N ARG A 79 -11.37 -12.17 -21.67
CA ARG A 79 -10.07 -12.54 -21.13
C ARG A 79 -9.79 -11.66 -19.90
N VAL A 80 -9.55 -12.28 -18.77
CA VAL A 80 -9.42 -11.59 -17.46
C VAL A 80 -7.97 -11.50 -17.06
N ALA A 81 -7.55 -10.33 -16.60
CA ALA A 81 -6.32 -10.17 -15.81
C ALA A 81 -6.68 -9.87 -14.36
N VAL A 82 -5.85 -10.31 -13.43
CA VAL A 82 -6.08 -10.11 -11.99
C VAL A 82 -4.88 -9.41 -11.37
N LEU A 83 -5.08 -8.31 -10.64
CA LEU A 83 -4.08 -7.73 -9.74
C LEU A 83 -4.40 -8.21 -8.34
N ALA A 84 -3.59 -9.15 -7.83
CA ALA A 84 -3.86 -9.89 -6.60
C ALA A 84 -2.58 -10.33 -5.89
N ASN A 85 -2.71 -10.67 -4.61
CA ASN A 85 -1.67 -11.28 -3.81
C ASN A 85 -2.26 -12.25 -2.76
N GLN A 86 -1.47 -12.69 -1.77
CA GLN A 86 -1.87 -13.62 -0.71
C GLN A 86 -3.10 -13.16 0.10
N THR A 87 -3.43 -11.88 0.07
CA THR A 87 -4.58 -11.32 0.81
C THR A 87 -5.90 -11.42 0.05
N SER A 88 -5.86 -11.82 -1.23
CA SER A 88 -7.02 -11.92 -2.11
C SER A 88 -7.84 -13.19 -1.80
N VAL A 89 -8.21 -13.35 -0.52
CA VAL A 89 -8.93 -14.51 0.01
C VAL A 89 -10.21 -14.10 0.73
N ALA A 90 -11.23 -14.97 0.67
CA ALA A 90 -12.47 -14.81 1.42
C ALA A 90 -13.10 -16.18 1.74
N GLU A 91 -13.92 -16.20 2.79
CA GLU A 91 -14.83 -17.33 3.03
C GLU A 91 -16.02 -17.25 2.06
N LEU A 92 -16.23 -18.31 1.31
CA LEU A 92 -17.31 -18.45 0.34
C LEU A 92 -18.03 -19.80 0.54
N PRO A 93 -18.80 -19.94 1.62
CA PRO A 93 -19.44 -21.22 1.94
C PRO A 93 -20.40 -21.65 0.81
N GLY A 94 -20.26 -22.89 0.37
CA GLY A 94 -21.12 -23.50 -0.64
C GLY A 94 -20.86 -23.06 -2.09
N VAL A 95 -19.82 -22.23 -2.35
CA VAL A 95 -19.46 -21.87 -3.73
C VAL A 95 -18.99 -23.11 -4.50
N ARG A 96 -19.45 -23.23 -5.75
CA ARG A 96 -19.09 -24.32 -6.65
C ARG A 96 -18.49 -23.78 -7.93
N GLY A 97 -17.50 -24.48 -8.45
CA GLY A 97 -16.90 -24.18 -9.74
C GLY A 97 -17.81 -24.60 -10.92
N ALA A 98 -17.35 -24.35 -12.13
CA ALA A 98 -18.04 -24.70 -13.38
C ALA A 98 -18.32 -26.21 -13.51
N SER A 99 -17.47 -27.05 -12.94
CA SER A 99 -17.64 -28.49 -12.87
C SER A 99 -18.74 -28.98 -11.89
N GLY A 100 -19.28 -28.06 -11.07
CA GLY A 100 -20.18 -28.37 -9.96
C GLY A 100 -19.44 -28.84 -8.67
N ALA A 101 -18.14 -29.03 -8.71
CA ALA A 101 -17.33 -29.33 -7.52
C ALA A 101 -17.20 -28.11 -6.62
N ALA A 102 -16.91 -28.32 -5.32
CA ALA A 102 -16.56 -27.21 -4.44
C ALA A 102 -15.25 -26.56 -4.89
N VAL A 103 -15.19 -25.23 -4.86
CA VAL A 103 -13.96 -24.48 -5.15
C VAL A 103 -12.93 -24.78 -4.06
N THR A 104 -11.67 -24.89 -4.48
CA THR A 104 -10.59 -25.24 -3.56
C THR A 104 -10.33 -24.15 -2.53
N THR A 105 -10.22 -24.55 -1.25
CA THR A 105 -9.94 -23.66 -0.14
C THR A 105 -8.53 -23.85 0.42
N ASP A 106 -8.03 -22.86 1.14
CA ASP A 106 -6.84 -23.01 1.99
C ASP A 106 -7.16 -23.80 3.26
N GLY A 107 -6.15 -24.05 4.12
CA GLY A 107 -6.31 -24.78 5.37
C GLY A 107 -7.25 -24.11 6.39
N ALA A 108 -7.64 -22.85 6.17
CA ALA A 108 -8.60 -22.10 6.99
C ALA A 108 -9.99 -21.98 6.33
N GLY A 109 -10.23 -22.71 5.23
CA GLY A 109 -11.52 -22.70 4.54
C GLY A 109 -11.77 -21.50 3.64
N ARG A 110 -10.73 -20.70 3.32
CA ARG A 110 -10.83 -19.52 2.47
C ARG A 110 -10.50 -19.86 1.02
N VAL A 111 -11.22 -19.23 0.10
CA VAL A 111 -11.00 -19.33 -1.35
C VAL A 111 -10.14 -18.15 -1.80
N HIS A 112 -9.11 -18.38 -2.61
CA HIS A 112 -8.36 -17.31 -3.26
C HIS A 112 -9.07 -16.87 -4.55
N LEU A 113 -9.08 -15.55 -4.85
CA LEU A 113 -9.78 -15.00 -6.03
C LEU A 113 -9.37 -15.69 -7.34
N VAL A 114 -8.07 -15.92 -7.55
CA VAL A 114 -7.58 -16.57 -8.77
C VAL A 114 -8.14 -17.99 -8.90
N ASP A 115 -8.15 -18.75 -7.80
CA ASP A 115 -8.72 -20.11 -7.79
C ASP A 115 -10.23 -20.07 -8.06
N LEU A 116 -10.94 -19.10 -7.43
CA LEU A 116 -12.38 -18.90 -7.67
C LEU A 116 -12.68 -18.65 -9.15
N LEU A 117 -11.96 -17.73 -9.78
CA LEU A 117 -12.19 -17.38 -11.17
C LEU A 117 -11.84 -18.55 -12.11
N HIS A 118 -10.68 -19.18 -11.90
CA HIS A 118 -10.21 -20.31 -12.70
C HIS A 118 -11.17 -21.51 -12.62
N GLU A 119 -11.54 -21.93 -11.41
CA GLU A 119 -12.44 -23.06 -11.21
C GLU A 119 -13.89 -22.74 -11.60
N SER A 120 -14.28 -21.45 -11.65
CA SER A 120 -15.56 -20.98 -12.20
C SER A 120 -15.59 -20.92 -13.73
N GLY A 121 -14.48 -21.27 -14.42
CA GLY A 121 -14.39 -21.35 -15.87
C GLY A 121 -14.17 -20.01 -16.57
N PHE A 122 -13.68 -18.99 -15.86
CA PHE A 122 -13.24 -17.74 -16.49
C PHE A 122 -11.87 -17.90 -17.13
N ASP A 123 -11.68 -17.20 -18.24
CA ASP A 123 -10.43 -17.15 -19.01
C ASP A 123 -9.45 -16.16 -18.35
N VAL A 124 -8.65 -16.65 -17.39
CA VAL A 124 -7.67 -15.82 -16.65
C VAL A 124 -6.32 -15.90 -17.34
N GLU A 125 -5.94 -14.84 -18.06
CA GLU A 125 -4.74 -14.75 -18.89
C GLU A 125 -3.47 -14.36 -18.13
N ALA A 126 -3.61 -13.57 -17.07
CA ALA A 126 -2.47 -13.11 -16.31
C ALA A 126 -2.81 -12.74 -14.86
N ILE A 127 -1.87 -13.01 -13.98
CA ILE A 127 -1.87 -12.50 -12.60
C ILE A 127 -0.80 -11.42 -12.52
N PHE A 128 -1.18 -10.20 -12.19
CA PHE A 128 -0.25 -9.15 -11.81
C PHE A 128 0.00 -9.20 -10.32
N SER A 129 1.27 -9.22 -9.92
CA SER A 129 1.63 -9.21 -8.51
C SER A 129 2.20 -7.85 -8.11
N PRO A 130 1.74 -7.29 -6.96
CA PRO A 130 2.33 -6.10 -6.38
C PRO A 130 3.66 -6.41 -5.70
N GLU A 131 4.18 -5.45 -4.94
CA GLU A 131 5.29 -5.67 -4.02
C GLU A 131 5.05 -6.89 -3.13
N HIS A 132 6.10 -7.61 -2.75
CA HIS A 132 6.09 -8.90 -2.05
C HIS A 132 5.62 -10.11 -2.88
N GLY A 133 5.27 -9.93 -4.16
CA GLY A 133 4.91 -11.02 -5.07
C GLY A 133 3.50 -11.59 -4.83
N PHE A 134 3.10 -12.54 -5.68
CA PHE A 134 1.74 -13.10 -5.67
C PHE A 134 1.42 -13.93 -4.41
N ARG A 135 2.38 -14.66 -3.87
CA ARG A 135 2.21 -15.48 -2.65
C ARG A 135 2.80 -14.82 -1.39
N GLY A 136 3.24 -13.54 -1.47
CA GLY A 136 3.69 -12.76 -0.32
C GLY A 136 5.04 -13.19 0.26
N THR A 137 5.93 -13.78 -0.54
CA THR A 137 7.23 -14.33 -0.10
C THR A 137 8.44 -13.48 -0.48
N ALA A 138 8.25 -12.42 -1.28
CA ALA A 138 9.33 -11.54 -1.71
C ALA A 138 9.57 -10.39 -0.72
N ASP A 139 10.83 -9.94 -0.62
CA ASP A 139 11.21 -8.76 0.18
C ASP A 139 10.65 -7.46 -0.40
N ALA A 140 10.57 -6.42 0.43
CA ALA A 140 10.18 -5.08 -0.01
C ALA A 140 11.15 -4.59 -1.11
N GLY A 141 10.59 -4.18 -2.28
CA GLY A 141 11.38 -3.75 -3.44
C GLY A 141 12.13 -4.87 -4.17
N GLU A 142 11.99 -6.13 -3.78
CA GLU A 142 12.61 -7.26 -4.46
C GLU A 142 12.04 -7.41 -5.88
N LYS A 143 12.96 -7.60 -6.85
CA LYS A 143 12.59 -7.88 -8.24
C LYS A 143 12.12 -9.32 -8.37
N VAL A 144 10.82 -9.51 -8.58
CA VAL A 144 10.23 -10.82 -8.81
C VAL A 144 10.20 -11.08 -10.32
N ALA A 145 10.93 -12.10 -10.79
CA ALA A 145 10.86 -12.52 -12.18
C ALA A 145 9.47 -13.07 -12.51
N GLY A 146 9.03 -12.94 -13.76
CA GLY A 146 7.80 -13.59 -14.23
C GLY A 146 7.87 -15.10 -14.00
N SER A 147 6.81 -15.66 -13.45
CA SER A 147 6.66 -17.08 -13.15
C SER A 147 5.24 -17.54 -13.54
N VAL A 148 4.97 -18.82 -13.32
CA VAL A 148 3.64 -19.39 -13.52
C VAL A 148 3.12 -19.82 -12.16
N ASP A 149 1.86 -19.55 -11.88
CA ASP A 149 1.22 -20.06 -10.66
C ASP A 149 1.13 -21.60 -10.76
N ALA A 150 1.80 -22.28 -9.83
CA ALA A 150 1.93 -23.73 -9.84
C ALA A 150 0.58 -24.47 -9.77
N ARG A 151 -0.45 -23.80 -9.26
CA ARG A 151 -1.77 -24.40 -9.07
C ARG A 151 -2.65 -24.28 -10.31
N THR A 152 -2.67 -23.12 -10.94
CA THR A 152 -3.58 -22.82 -12.05
C THR A 152 -2.90 -22.83 -13.40
N GLY A 153 -1.57 -22.81 -13.46
CA GLY A 153 -0.82 -22.65 -14.69
C GLY A 153 -0.82 -21.25 -15.27
N ILE A 154 -1.46 -20.27 -14.59
CA ILE A 154 -1.61 -18.91 -15.10
C ILE A 154 -0.29 -18.14 -14.95
N PRO A 155 0.15 -17.39 -15.98
CA PRO A 155 1.35 -16.57 -15.90
C PRO A 155 1.26 -15.47 -14.82
N ILE A 156 2.29 -15.37 -13.97
CA ILE A 156 2.46 -14.28 -13.01
C ILE A 156 3.36 -13.23 -13.61
N ARG A 157 2.93 -11.98 -13.63
CA ARG A 157 3.64 -10.80 -14.12
C ARG A 157 3.91 -9.85 -12.97
N SER A 158 5.18 -9.62 -12.63
CA SER A 158 5.54 -8.65 -11.60
C SER A 158 5.39 -7.23 -12.13
N LEU A 159 4.82 -6.34 -11.30
CA LEU A 159 4.84 -4.89 -11.51
C LEU A 159 6.14 -4.24 -10.98
N TYR A 160 7.05 -5.04 -10.42
CA TYR A 160 8.32 -4.62 -9.81
C TYR A 160 9.51 -5.33 -10.47
N ASP A 161 9.56 -5.34 -11.81
CA ASP A 161 10.68 -5.93 -12.57
C ASP A 161 11.93 -5.03 -12.61
N GLY A 162 11.81 -3.80 -12.10
CA GLY A 162 12.87 -2.79 -12.07
C GLY A 162 13.19 -2.15 -13.43
N ARG A 163 12.39 -2.41 -14.47
CA ARG A 163 12.56 -1.86 -15.82
C ARG A 163 11.48 -0.87 -16.19
N THR A 164 10.23 -1.24 -15.93
CA THR A 164 9.06 -0.41 -16.27
C THR A 164 8.11 -0.31 -15.08
N LEU A 165 7.32 0.74 -15.06
CA LEU A 165 6.28 0.94 -14.03
C LEU A 165 4.89 0.46 -14.50
N ARG A 166 4.80 -0.09 -15.73
CA ARG A 166 3.58 -0.66 -16.31
C ARG A 166 3.90 -1.92 -17.11
N PRO A 167 2.93 -2.81 -17.35
CA PRO A 167 3.10 -3.95 -18.24
C PRO A 167 3.40 -3.53 -19.67
N SER A 168 4.01 -4.45 -20.46
CA SER A 168 4.24 -4.23 -21.89
C SER A 168 2.92 -4.10 -22.66
N ASP A 169 2.97 -3.44 -23.81
CA ASP A 169 1.83 -3.32 -24.72
C ASP A 169 1.27 -4.68 -25.14
N GLU A 170 2.13 -5.67 -25.35
CA GLU A 170 1.73 -7.06 -25.65
C GLU A 170 0.91 -7.63 -24.51
N THR A 171 1.37 -7.48 -23.27
CA THR A 171 0.64 -7.92 -22.07
C THR A 171 -0.69 -7.18 -21.93
N MET A 172 -0.72 -5.86 -22.18
CA MET A 172 -1.97 -5.08 -22.10
C MET A 172 -3.00 -5.48 -23.17
N ARG A 173 -2.56 -6.07 -24.30
CA ARG A 173 -3.46 -6.59 -25.35
C ARG A 173 -3.90 -8.03 -25.09
N SER A 174 -3.28 -8.74 -24.16
CA SER A 174 -3.64 -10.15 -23.89
C SER A 174 -4.94 -10.32 -23.11
N PHE A 175 -5.44 -9.27 -22.44
CA PHE A 175 -6.67 -9.34 -21.66
C PHE A 175 -7.67 -8.23 -22.01
N ASP A 176 -8.91 -8.38 -21.62
CA ASP A 176 -10.02 -7.47 -21.93
C ASP A 176 -10.54 -6.72 -20.72
N VAL A 177 -10.31 -7.22 -19.50
CA VAL A 177 -10.77 -6.63 -18.23
C VAL A 177 -9.76 -6.92 -17.12
N LEU A 178 -9.54 -5.94 -16.25
CA LEU A 178 -8.71 -6.09 -15.04
C LEU A 178 -9.60 -6.21 -13.81
N VAL A 179 -9.36 -7.23 -12.98
CA VAL A 179 -9.92 -7.35 -11.63
C VAL A 179 -8.84 -7.05 -10.60
N VAL A 180 -9.12 -6.18 -9.65
CA VAL A 180 -8.20 -5.80 -8.56
C VAL A 180 -8.78 -6.28 -7.24
N ASP A 181 -8.01 -7.05 -6.49
CA ASP A 181 -8.37 -7.54 -5.17
C ASP A 181 -7.13 -7.64 -4.28
N MET A 182 -6.91 -6.67 -3.42
CA MET A 182 -5.78 -6.62 -2.49
C MET A 182 -6.20 -5.94 -1.20
N GLN A 183 -5.67 -6.41 -0.06
CA GLN A 183 -5.88 -5.78 1.23
C GLN A 183 -4.90 -4.63 1.43
N ASP A 184 -5.40 -3.41 1.48
CA ASP A 184 -4.67 -2.23 1.91
C ASP A 184 -4.81 -2.02 3.42
N VAL A 185 -3.92 -1.22 4.03
CA VAL A 185 -3.93 -0.94 5.47
C VAL A 185 -4.25 0.52 5.81
N GLY A 186 -4.56 1.34 4.80
CA GLY A 186 -5.05 2.71 4.99
C GLY A 186 -3.97 3.76 5.16
N LEU A 187 -2.72 3.47 4.76
CA LEU A 187 -1.58 4.37 4.90
C LEU A 187 -0.96 4.73 3.55
N ARG A 188 -0.61 6.02 3.38
CA ARG A 188 -0.04 6.56 2.14
C ARG A 188 1.22 5.84 1.68
N PHE A 189 2.07 5.42 2.59
CA PHE A 189 3.33 4.73 2.27
C PHE A 189 3.17 3.21 2.13
N TYR A 190 1.96 2.66 2.26
CA TYR A 190 1.66 1.29 1.91
C TYR A 190 1.30 1.21 0.41
N THR A 191 2.10 0.51 -0.39
CA THR A 191 2.24 0.78 -1.83
C THR A 191 1.23 0.10 -2.74
N TYR A 192 0.27 -0.68 -2.22
CA TYR A 192 -0.66 -1.45 -3.06
C TYR A 192 -1.60 -0.56 -3.86
N TYR A 193 -2.06 0.56 -3.29
CA TYR A 193 -2.85 1.53 -4.06
C TYR A 193 -2.06 2.12 -5.23
N ILE A 194 -0.72 2.29 -5.10
CA ILE A 194 0.13 2.79 -6.18
C ILE A 194 0.17 1.78 -7.34
N SER A 195 0.27 0.48 -7.01
CA SER A 195 0.20 -0.60 -8.00
C SER A 195 -1.14 -0.60 -8.73
N MET A 196 -2.25 -0.42 -8.01
CA MET A 196 -3.59 -0.28 -8.61
C MET A 196 -3.67 0.91 -9.55
N LEU A 197 -3.22 2.10 -9.13
CA LEU A 197 -3.27 3.31 -9.97
C LEU A 197 -2.46 3.17 -11.25
N ARG A 198 -1.27 2.56 -11.20
CA ARG A 198 -0.45 2.28 -12.39
C ARG A 198 -1.17 1.37 -13.37
N MET A 199 -1.85 0.34 -12.86
CA MET A 199 -2.64 -0.55 -13.70
C MET A 199 -3.89 0.14 -14.25
N MET A 200 -4.55 1.00 -13.46
CA MET A 200 -5.69 1.81 -13.93
C MET A 200 -5.26 2.75 -15.07
N ASP A 201 -4.12 3.43 -14.96
CA ASP A 201 -3.59 4.30 -16.00
C ASP A 201 -3.26 3.51 -17.28
N ALA A 202 -2.66 2.32 -17.15
CA ALA A 202 -2.38 1.44 -18.27
C ALA A 202 -3.69 0.93 -18.91
N CYS A 203 -4.67 0.54 -18.10
CA CYS A 203 -5.99 0.12 -18.59
C CYS A 203 -6.71 1.24 -19.33
N ALA A 204 -6.63 2.48 -18.86
CA ALA A 204 -7.20 3.64 -19.54
C ALA A 204 -6.57 3.86 -20.93
N GLU A 205 -5.24 3.67 -21.07
CA GLU A 205 -4.55 3.75 -22.37
C GLU A 205 -5.06 2.73 -23.40
N PHE A 206 -5.43 1.55 -22.93
CA PHE A 206 -5.86 0.42 -23.79
C PHE A 206 -7.37 0.23 -23.83
N GLY A 207 -8.17 1.12 -23.21
CA GLY A 207 -9.63 1.01 -23.15
C GLY A 207 -10.10 -0.25 -22.40
N ARG A 208 -9.36 -0.69 -21.37
CA ARG A 208 -9.71 -1.85 -20.57
C ARG A 208 -10.48 -1.42 -19.33
N PRO A 209 -11.68 -1.97 -19.06
CA PRO A 209 -12.40 -1.75 -17.82
C PRO A 209 -11.64 -2.31 -16.64
N VAL A 210 -11.81 -1.67 -15.47
CA VAL A 210 -11.21 -2.05 -14.19
C VAL A 210 -12.32 -2.33 -13.18
N ILE A 211 -12.27 -3.48 -12.54
CA ILE A 211 -13.19 -3.88 -11.48
C ILE A 211 -12.40 -3.99 -10.19
N VAL A 212 -12.71 -3.16 -9.19
CA VAL A 212 -12.10 -3.23 -7.86
C VAL A 212 -13.04 -3.96 -6.92
N LEU A 213 -12.62 -5.11 -6.42
CA LEU A 213 -13.30 -5.85 -5.36
C LEU A 213 -12.83 -5.30 -4.02
N ASP A 214 -13.64 -4.42 -3.43
CA ASP A 214 -13.21 -3.61 -2.30
C ASP A 214 -13.06 -4.42 -1.01
N ARG A 215 -12.16 -3.94 -0.12
CA ARG A 215 -11.86 -4.54 1.17
C ARG A 215 -11.87 -3.47 2.27
N PRO A 216 -12.23 -3.84 3.51
CA PRO A 216 -12.20 -2.92 4.63
C PRO A 216 -10.81 -2.31 4.85
N ASN A 217 -10.78 -1.04 5.19
CA ASN A 217 -9.58 -0.41 5.70
C ASN A 217 -9.54 -0.57 7.24
N PRO A 218 -8.53 -1.27 7.82
CA PRO A 218 -8.44 -1.46 9.27
C PRO A 218 -8.25 -0.14 10.05
N ASN A 219 -7.80 0.93 9.36
CA ASN A 219 -7.65 2.29 9.86
C ASN A 219 -8.66 3.25 9.22
N GLY A 220 -9.84 2.76 8.82
CA GLY A 220 -10.82 3.51 8.04
C GLY A 220 -11.43 4.73 8.72
N ASP A 221 -11.45 4.75 10.04
CA ASP A 221 -11.92 5.83 10.89
C ASP A 221 -10.95 7.03 10.97
N LYS A 222 -9.67 6.84 10.60
CA LYS A 222 -8.61 7.83 10.79
C LYS A 222 -8.30 8.64 9.54
N VAL A 223 -8.10 9.94 9.72
CA VAL A 223 -7.52 10.87 8.74
C VAL A 223 -6.51 11.71 9.49
N GLU A 224 -5.24 11.37 9.38
CA GLU A 224 -4.18 11.95 10.19
C GLU A 224 -2.89 12.12 9.39
N GLY A 225 -2.07 13.08 9.82
CA GLY A 225 -0.81 13.44 9.17
C GLY A 225 -0.99 14.47 8.06
N PRO A 226 0.13 15.07 7.60
CA PRO A 226 0.10 16.06 6.53
C PRO A 226 -0.23 15.42 5.18
N LEU A 227 -0.80 16.22 4.28
CA LEU A 227 -0.89 15.85 2.88
C LEU A 227 0.51 15.75 2.26
N LEU A 228 0.66 14.86 1.30
CA LEU A 228 1.90 14.78 0.53
C LEU A 228 2.11 16.07 -0.27
N ASP A 229 3.19 16.80 0.04
CA ASP A 229 3.73 17.79 -0.88
C ASP A 229 4.32 17.04 -2.09
N MET A 230 3.77 17.30 -3.28
CA MET A 230 4.09 16.53 -4.49
C MET A 230 5.57 16.63 -4.94
N LYS A 231 6.36 17.56 -4.36
CA LYS A 231 7.82 17.54 -4.54
C LYS A 231 8.50 16.30 -3.92
N TYR A 232 7.86 15.67 -2.93
CA TYR A 232 8.31 14.41 -2.30
C TYR A 232 7.62 13.17 -2.89
N LYS A 233 6.87 13.30 -3.99
CA LYS A 233 6.28 12.16 -4.71
C LYS A 233 7.34 11.10 -4.98
N SER A 234 7.03 9.84 -4.63
CA SER A 234 7.97 8.73 -4.70
C SER A 234 7.24 7.38 -4.78
N GLY A 235 8.00 6.29 -4.71
CA GLY A 235 7.45 4.93 -4.60
C GLY A 235 6.66 4.68 -3.31
N VAL A 236 6.82 5.50 -2.26
CA VAL A 236 6.11 5.40 -0.98
C VAL A 236 5.09 6.53 -0.76
N GLY A 237 4.74 7.26 -1.81
CA GLY A 237 3.72 8.30 -1.76
C GLY A 237 3.46 8.87 -3.15
N ALA A 238 2.29 8.61 -3.72
CA ALA A 238 1.96 8.97 -5.11
C ALA A 238 0.87 10.03 -5.23
N LEU A 239 0.02 10.20 -4.24
CA LEU A 239 -1.13 11.09 -4.24
C LEU A 239 -1.03 12.15 -3.13
N PRO A 240 -1.64 13.34 -3.32
CA PRO A 240 -1.71 14.39 -2.31
C PRO A 240 -2.75 14.05 -1.22
N ILE A 241 -2.51 12.96 -0.49
CA ILE A 241 -3.37 12.44 0.58
C ILE A 241 -2.60 12.42 1.89
N PRO A 242 -3.27 12.45 3.07
CA PRO A 242 -2.60 12.37 4.36
C PRO A 242 -1.97 10.99 4.61
N VAL A 243 -1.17 10.87 5.66
CA VAL A 243 -0.51 9.61 6.03
C VAL A 243 -1.55 8.53 6.28
N LEU A 244 -2.49 8.75 7.20
CA LEU A 244 -3.70 7.94 7.37
C LEU A 244 -4.82 8.63 6.59
N HIS A 245 -5.28 8.03 5.51
CA HIS A 245 -6.22 8.67 4.59
C HIS A 245 -7.68 8.25 4.80
N GLY A 246 -7.92 7.17 5.56
CA GLY A 246 -9.24 6.67 5.89
C GLY A 246 -10.10 6.27 4.68
N LEU A 247 -9.49 5.88 3.57
CA LEU A 247 -10.15 5.41 2.35
C LEU A 247 -9.90 3.91 2.18
N THR A 248 -10.85 3.20 1.59
CA THR A 248 -10.62 1.86 1.04
C THR A 248 -9.97 1.95 -0.34
N MET A 249 -9.51 0.81 -0.89
CA MET A 249 -8.95 0.76 -2.25
C MET A 249 -9.94 1.24 -3.31
N GLY A 250 -11.21 0.84 -3.18
CA GLY A 250 -12.27 1.28 -4.09
C GLY A 250 -12.52 2.78 -4.00
N GLU A 251 -12.49 3.34 -2.80
CA GLU A 251 -12.64 4.79 -2.58
C GLU A 251 -11.44 5.58 -3.12
N ILE A 252 -10.20 5.06 -2.95
CA ILE A 252 -9.00 5.66 -3.57
C ILE A 252 -9.12 5.66 -5.10
N ALA A 253 -9.56 4.54 -5.71
CA ALA A 253 -9.73 4.45 -7.15
C ALA A 253 -10.74 5.50 -7.66
N ARG A 254 -11.90 5.62 -7.00
CA ARG A 254 -12.92 6.64 -7.32
C ARG A 254 -12.39 8.06 -7.19
N MET A 255 -11.69 8.33 -6.08
CA MET A 255 -11.14 9.65 -5.80
C MET A 255 -10.05 10.02 -6.80
N ALA A 256 -9.14 9.09 -7.11
CA ALA A 256 -8.05 9.34 -8.04
C ALA A 256 -8.56 9.69 -9.46
N VAL A 257 -9.60 9.00 -9.94
CA VAL A 257 -10.25 9.32 -11.21
C VAL A 257 -11.01 10.65 -11.12
N GLY A 258 -11.76 10.87 -10.03
CA GLY A 258 -12.61 12.05 -9.87
C GLY A 258 -11.83 13.35 -9.67
N GLU A 259 -10.67 13.30 -9.02
CA GLU A 259 -9.75 14.44 -8.85
C GLU A 259 -8.74 14.59 -10.01
N GLY A 260 -8.77 13.69 -11.01
CA GLY A 260 -7.84 13.72 -12.14
C GLY A 260 -6.40 13.33 -11.77
N TRP A 261 -6.22 12.61 -10.66
CA TRP A 261 -4.90 12.09 -10.23
C TRP A 261 -4.51 10.81 -10.97
N ALA A 262 -5.49 10.09 -11.49
CA ALA A 262 -5.34 8.95 -12.39
C ALA A 262 -6.13 9.20 -13.68
N ARG A 263 -5.72 8.55 -14.76
CA ARG A 263 -6.45 8.61 -16.03
C ARG A 263 -7.85 8.02 -15.88
N ARG A 264 -8.81 8.62 -16.57
CA ARG A 264 -10.19 8.13 -16.57
C ARG A 264 -10.26 6.77 -17.28
N CYS A 265 -10.65 5.74 -16.55
CA CYS A 265 -10.97 4.40 -17.08
C CYS A 265 -12.43 4.05 -16.76
N ASP A 266 -12.96 3.03 -17.42
CA ASP A 266 -14.24 2.42 -17.05
C ASP A 266 -14.04 1.64 -15.75
N LEU A 267 -14.47 2.24 -14.63
CA LEU A 267 -14.23 1.78 -13.26
C LEU A 267 -15.51 1.30 -12.61
N THR A 268 -15.53 0.03 -12.22
CA THR A 268 -16.55 -0.55 -11.35
C THR A 268 -15.94 -0.88 -9.98
N VAL A 269 -16.58 -0.48 -8.89
CA VAL A 269 -16.21 -0.89 -7.54
C VAL A 269 -17.29 -1.77 -6.96
N VAL A 270 -16.94 -2.98 -6.55
CA VAL A 270 -17.82 -3.91 -5.83
C VAL A 270 -17.58 -3.71 -4.34
N PRO A 271 -18.52 -3.07 -3.61
CA PRO A 271 -18.29 -2.67 -2.23
C PRO A 271 -18.34 -3.84 -1.25
N CYS A 272 -17.75 -3.64 -0.07
CA CYS A 272 -17.95 -4.49 1.09
C CYS A 272 -19.41 -4.41 1.57
N ARG A 273 -19.89 -5.48 2.19
CA ARG A 273 -21.18 -5.48 2.90
C ARG A 273 -20.95 -5.62 4.40
N ASN A 274 -21.84 -5.03 5.19
CA ASN A 274 -21.76 -4.99 6.67
C ASN A 274 -20.45 -4.37 7.19
N TYR A 275 -19.92 -3.41 6.47
CA TYR A 275 -18.73 -2.64 6.84
C TYR A 275 -19.10 -1.17 6.96
N THR A 276 -18.66 -0.55 8.05
CA THR A 276 -18.65 0.89 8.28
C THR A 276 -17.23 1.30 8.71
N ARG A 277 -16.95 2.58 8.72
CA ARG A 277 -15.64 3.08 9.17
C ARG A 277 -15.35 2.80 10.64
N ALA A 278 -16.42 2.68 11.46
CA ALA A 278 -16.30 2.31 12.88
C ALA A 278 -16.04 0.81 13.09
N THR A 279 -16.16 -0.01 12.05
CA THR A 279 -15.97 -1.47 12.16
C THR A 279 -14.52 -1.80 12.48
N GLU A 280 -14.28 -2.47 13.58
CA GLU A 280 -12.99 -3.07 13.87
C GLU A 280 -12.81 -4.29 12.96
N TYR A 281 -11.91 -4.17 11.99
CA TYR A 281 -11.65 -5.23 11.04
C TYR A 281 -10.29 -5.87 11.30
N VAL A 282 -10.33 -7.10 11.79
CA VAL A 282 -9.14 -7.94 11.97
C VAL A 282 -8.81 -8.59 10.63
N LEU A 283 -7.58 -8.39 10.16
CA LEU A 283 -7.14 -8.92 8.88
C LEU A 283 -7.03 -10.46 8.95
N PRO A 284 -7.68 -11.21 8.04
CA PRO A 284 -7.62 -12.67 8.04
C PRO A 284 -6.27 -13.24 7.59
N VAL A 285 -5.46 -12.40 6.92
CA VAL A 285 -4.12 -12.73 6.42
C VAL A 285 -3.23 -11.52 6.63
N ALA A 286 -1.97 -11.76 7.01
CA ALA A 286 -0.96 -10.72 7.10
C ALA A 286 -0.80 -10.01 5.75
N PRO A 287 -0.93 -8.68 5.70
CA PRO A 287 -0.90 -7.93 4.44
C PRO A 287 0.50 -7.86 3.83
N SER A 288 1.53 -8.06 4.64
CA SER A 288 2.94 -8.08 4.26
C SER A 288 3.73 -9.00 5.19
N PRO A 289 4.84 -9.61 4.75
CA PRO A 289 5.74 -10.34 5.64
C PRO A 289 6.27 -9.51 6.82
N ASN A 290 6.32 -8.19 6.64
CA ASN A 290 6.79 -7.26 7.67
C ASN A 290 5.64 -6.65 8.52
N LEU A 291 4.38 -7.01 8.26
CA LEU A 291 3.22 -6.65 9.08
C LEU A 291 2.49 -7.93 9.52
N PRO A 292 3.14 -8.77 10.35
CA PRO A 292 2.64 -10.13 10.63
C PRO A 292 1.44 -10.14 11.58
N THR A 293 1.21 -9.05 12.31
CA THR A 293 0.16 -8.95 13.33
C THR A 293 -0.75 -7.76 13.11
N GLN A 294 -1.95 -7.79 13.68
CA GLN A 294 -2.87 -6.65 13.68
C GLN A 294 -2.27 -5.44 14.42
N ARG A 295 -1.47 -5.67 15.46
CA ARG A 295 -0.78 -4.60 16.20
C ARG A 295 0.25 -3.92 15.32
N ALA A 296 1.06 -4.67 14.58
CA ALA A 296 2.01 -4.11 13.61
C ALA A 296 1.29 -3.22 12.58
N VAL A 297 0.10 -3.63 12.10
CA VAL A 297 -0.73 -2.83 11.17
C VAL A 297 -1.17 -1.51 11.80
N TYR A 298 -1.55 -1.51 13.08
CA TYR A 298 -1.95 -0.29 13.78
C TYR A 298 -0.76 0.62 14.09
N LEU A 299 0.36 0.06 14.56
CA LEU A 299 1.58 0.82 14.89
C LEU A 299 2.35 1.27 13.64
N TYR A 300 2.00 0.75 12.45
CA TYR A 300 2.70 1.07 11.21
C TYR A 300 2.74 2.58 10.94
N ALA A 301 1.66 3.31 11.25
CA ALA A 301 1.59 4.75 11.05
C ALA A 301 2.65 5.51 11.88
N ALA A 302 2.88 5.09 13.12
CA ALA A 302 3.82 5.74 14.04
C ALA A 302 5.26 5.26 13.86
N LEU A 303 5.48 3.99 13.49
CA LEU A 303 6.82 3.42 13.42
C LEU A 303 7.46 3.49 12.03
N CYS A 304 6.68 3.52 10.94
CA CYS A 304 7.24 3.59 9.59
C CYS A 304 8.15 4.81 9.35
N PRO A 305 7.93 6.00 9.96
CA PRO A 305 8.87 7.12 9.83
C PRO A 305 10.30 6.80 10.25
N PHE A 306 10.53 5.80 11.11
CA PHE A 306 11.88 5.33 11.45
C PHE A 306 12.67 4.78 10.25
N GLU A 307 12.03 4.32 9.18
CA GLU A 307 12.73 3.94 7.94
C GLU A 307 13.44 5.12 7.28
N GLY A 308 13.05 6.33 7.66
CA GLY A 308 13.72 7.58 7.31
C GLY A 308 14.76 8.06 8.32
N THR A 309 15.22 7.19 9.24
CA THR A 309 16.17 7.51 10.28
C THR A 309 17.27 6.46 10.41
N VAL A 310 18.16 6.62 11.39
CA VAL A 310 19.20 5.62 11.73
C VAL A 310 18.69 4.50 12.62
N VAL A 311 17.44 4.55 13.10
CA VAL A 311 16.85 3.62 14.06
C VAL A 311 16.24 2.42 13.34
N SER A 312 16.46 1.21 13.86
CA SER A 312 15.76 0.01 13.42
C SER A 312 14.36 -0.05 14.01
N LEU A 313 13.37 -0.40 13.19
CA LEU A 313 11.99 -0.63 13.61
C LEU A 313 11.62 -2.13 13.68
N GLY A 314 12.63 -2.96 13.95
CA GLY A 314 12.45 -4.40 14.17
C GLY A 314 12.45 -5.25 12.90
N ARG A 315 12.67 -4.71 11.70
CA ARG A 315 12.89 -5.56 10.51
C ARG A 315 14.08 -6.49 10.76
N GLY A 316 13.95 -7.75 10.36
CA GLY A 316 14.92 -8.78 10.67
C GLY A 316 14.79 -9.37 12.08
N THR A 317 13.63 -9.22 12.71
CA THR A 317 13.21 -9.89 13.94
C THR A 317 11.84 -10.54 13.74
N ASP A 318 11.33 -11.20 14.76
CA ASP A 318 9.94 -11.73 14.83
C ASP A 318 8.88 -10.66 15.14
N LYS A 319 9.30 -9.40 15.39
CA LYS A 319 8.44 -8.28 15.82
C LYS A 319 8.63 -7.02 14.95
N PRO A 320 8.64 -7.11 13.60
CA PRO A 320 8.77 -5.91 12.77
C PRO A 320 7.57 -4.98 12.99
N PHE A 321 7.84 -3.67 13.10
CA PHE A 321 6.85 -2.63 13.41
C PHE A 321 6.13 -2.78 14.75
N GLU A 322 6.69 -3.58 15.66
CA GLU A 322 6.24 -3.67 17.05
C GLU A 322 7.36 -3.37 18.06
N ILE A 323 8.59 -3.16 17.57
CA ILE A 323 9.76 -2.76 18.35
C ILE A 323 10.56 -1.72 17.58
N TYR A 324 11.32 -0.88 18.28
CA TYR A 324 12.31 -0.03 17.65
C TYR A 324 13.55 0.13 18.53
N GLY A 325 14.69 0.50 17.94
CA GLY A 325 15.90 0.71 18.70
C GLY A 325 17.15 0.97 17.87
N HIS A 326 18.21 1.37 18.58
CA HIS A 326 19.53 1.65 18.04
C HIS A 326 20.60 1.18 19.03
N PRO A 327 21.82 0.80 18.60
CA PRO A 327 22.90 0.41 19.53
C PRO A 327 23.21 1.46 20.60
N ASP A 328 23.11 2.73 20.28
CA ASP A 328 23.48 3.84 21.13
C ASP A 328 22.32 4.39 22.00
N LEU A 329 21.13 3.80 21.97
CA LEU A 329 20.04 4.08 22.92
C LEU A 329 20.30 3.42 24.28
N THR A 330 21.37 3.79 24.92
CA THR A 330 21.91 3.11 26.11
C THR A 330 21.01 3.21 27.34
N GLY A 331 20.10 4.20 27.39
CA GLY A 331 19.12 4.37 28.46
C GLY A 331 17.93 3.42 28.42
N ARG A 332 17.75 2.64 27.33
CA ARG A 332 16.63 1.72 27.14
C ARG A 332 17.00 0.30 27.58
N ALA A 333 16.09 -0.38 28.28
CA ALA A 333 16.35 -1.70 28.86
C ALA A 333 16.10 -2.87 27.88
N PHE A 334 15.14 -2.73 26.96
CA PHE A 334 14.83 -3.76 25.96
C PHE A 334 15.95 -3.88 24.93
N THR A 335 16.30 -5.11 24.55
CA THR A 335 17.35 -5.36 23.55
C THR A 335 16.91 -6.34 22.49
N PHE A 336 17.38 -6.15 21.24
CA PHE A 336 17.20 -7.06 20.12
C PHE A 336 18.36 -6.96 19.14
N MET A 337 18.48 -7.94 18.26
CA MET A 337 19.52 -7.95 17.22
C MET A 337 18.88 -8.33 15.88
N PRO A 338 18.80 -7.39 14.91
CA PRO A 338 18.30 -7.70 13.57
C PRO A 338 19.16 -8.77 12.88
N ARG A 339 18.50 -9.72 12.22
CA ARG A 339 19.11 -10.79 11.42
C ARG A 339 18.32 -10.97 10.14
N PRO A 340 18.91 -11.51 9.05
CA PRO A 340 18.16 -11.84 7.85
C PRO A 340 16.96 -12.74 8.14
N THR A 341 15.79 -12.32 7.65
CA THR A 341 14.52 -13.06 7.73
C THR A 341 13.82 -13.03 6.37
N PRO A 342 12.87 -13.94 6.10
CA PRO A 342 11.95 -13.80 4.97
C PRO A 342 11.22 -12.44 5.07
N GLY A 343 11.32 -11.61 4.02
CA GLY A 343 10.77 -10.24 4.02
C GLY A 343 11.76 -9.14 4.47
N ALA A 344 12.94 -9.50 5.00
CA ALA A 344 14.04 -8.58 5.34
C ALA A 344 15.39 -9.27 5.24
N LYS A 345 15.87 -9.52 4.01
CA LYS A 345 17.16 -10.21 3.75
C LYS A 345 18.38 -9.41 4.23
N HIS A 346 18.27 -8.08 4.24
CA HIS A 346 19.30 -7.15 4.67
C HIS A 346 18.68 -6.09 5.60
N PRO A 347 18.32 -6.45 6.85
CA PRO A 347 17.67 -5.51 7.75
C PRO A 347 18.63 -4.39 8.19
N PRO A 348 18.13 -3.18 8.46
CA PRO A 348 18.94 -2.13 9.07
C PRO A 348 19.56 -2.60 10.39
N LEU A 349 20.82 -2.23 10.63
CA LEU A 349 21.59 -2.59 11.82
C LEU A 349 21.78 -4.12 12.00
N GLU A 350 21.83 -4.87 10.90
CA GLU A 350 22.06 -6.31 10.89
C GLU A 350 23.26 -6.71 11.78
N GLY A 351 23.07 -7.69 12.66
CA GLY A 351 24.10 -8.20 13.56
C GLY A 351 24.51 -7.27 14.70
N ARG A 352 23.93 -6.07 14.80
CA ARG A 352 24.22 -5.14 15.89
C ARG A 352 23.20 -5.30 17.03
N LEU A 353 23.69 -5.32 18.28
CA LEU A 353 22.81 -5.32 19.44
C LEU A 353 22.20 -3.92 19.59
N CYS A 354 20.90 -3.81 19.36
CA CYS A 354 20.10 -2.60 19.53
C CYS A 354 19.47 -2.58 20.92
N ARG A 355 19.30 -1.38 21.48
CA ARG A 355 18.50 -1.08 22.67
C ARG A 355 17.33 -0.21 22.26
N GLY A 356 16.18 -0.36 22.90
CA GLY A 356 14.99 0.38 22.48
C GLY A 356 13.76 0.03 23.27
N GLU A 357 12.62 -0.03 22.59
CA GLU A 357 11.32 -0.35 23.18
C GLU A 357 10.65 -1.53 22.52
N ASP A 358 9.89 -2.29 23.32
CA ASP A 358 9.03 -3.40 22.88
C ASP A 358 7.56 -3.01 23.08
N LEU A 359 6.90 -2.69 21.97
CA LEU A 359 5.48 -2.34 21.91
C LEU A 359 4.60 -3.56 21.59
N SER A 360 5.19 -4.77 21.46
CA SER A 360 4.48 -5.99 21.09
C SER A 360 3.46 -6.45 22.14
N ARG A 361 3.48 -5.85 23.32
CA ARG A 361 2.52 -6.11 24.41
C ARG A 361 1.50 -4.98 24.60
N LEU A 362 1.59 -3.90 23.82
CA LEU A 362 0.61 -2.83 23.90
C LEU A 362 -0.79 -3.37 23.56
N PRO A 363 -1.84 -3.09 24.33
CA PRO A 363 -3.20 -3.46 23.98
C PRO A 363 -3.59 -3.02 22.56
N LEU A 364 -4.43 -3.79 21.86
CA LEU A 364 -4.74 -3.50 20.46
C LEU A 364 -5.48 -2.17 20.27
N ASP A 365 -6.33 -1.81 21.22
CA ASP A 365 -7.04 -0.53 21.26
C ASP A 365 -6.07 0.66 21.45
N GLU A 366 -5.08 0.51 22.32
CA GLU A 366 -4.01 1.51 22.51
C GLU A 366 -3.13 1.61 21.27
N ALA A 367 -2.73 0.47 20.68
CA ALA A 367 -1.98 0.45 19.43
C ALA A 367 -2.75 1.14 18.29
N ARG A 368 -4.08 0.89 18.20
CA ARG A 368 -4.95 1.57 17.24
C ARG A 368 -5.09 3.05 17.56
N ALA A 369 -5.19 3.42 18.84
CA ALA A 369 -5.32 4.82 19.28
C ALA A 369 -4.07 5.66 18.96
N THR A 370 -2.87 5.04 18.89
CA THR A 370 -1.60 5.73 18.58
C THR A 370 -1.70 6.55 17.30
N GLY A 371 -2.30 6.00 16.23
CA GLY A 371 -2.46 6.70 14.96
C GLY A 371 -1.14 7.18 14.37
N PHE A 372 -1.16 8.33 13.68
CA PHE A 372 0.07 8.97 13.19
C PHE A 372 0.66 9.85 14.30
N SER A 373 1.48 9.26 15.15
CA SER A 373 2.28 9.92 16.18
C SER A 373 3.76 9.88 15.83
N LEU A 374 4.45 10.98 16.04
CA LEU A 374 5.90 11.06 15.94
C LEU A 374 6.58 11.00 17.31
N GLN A 375 5.84 10.75 18.40
CA GLN A 375 6.38 10.75 19.75
C GLN A 375 7.57 9.78 19.88
N TYR A 376 7.44 8.55 19.35
CA TYR A 376 8.56 7.58 19.38
C TYR A 376 9.80 8.06 18.62
N VAL A 377 9.58 8.76 17.50
CA VAL A 377 10.67 9.35 16.69
C VAL A 377 11.35 10.48 17.43
N ILE A 378 10.56 11.38 18.06
CA ILE A 378 11.03 12.52 18.85
C ILE A 378 11.84 12.03 20.06
N ASP A 379 11.34 11.02 20.78
CA ASP A 379 12.02 10.45 21.93
C ASP A 379 13.38 9.82 21.53
N ALA A 380 13.39 9.04 20.46
CA ALA A 380 14.63 8.43 19.96
C ALA A 380 15.62 9.48 19.42
N TYR A 381 15.12 10.55 18.79
CA TYR A 381 15.93 11.68 18.34
C TYR A 381 16.61 12.38 19.52
N ALA A 382 15.86 12.68 20.58
CA ALA A 382 16.36 13.32 21.78
C ALA A 382 17.40 12.43 22.51
N ASP A 383 17.10 11.14 22.66
CA ASP A 383 17.98 10.17 23.34
C ASP A 383 19.31 9.96 22.59
N LEU A 384 19.31 9.99 21.26
CA LEU A 384 20.52 9.79 20.45
C LEU A 384 21.37 11.04 20.29
N GLY A 385 20.77 12.23 20.33
CA GLY A 385 21.48 13.50 20.25
C GLY A 385 22.29 13.73 18.97
N LEU A 386 21.90 13.10 17.84
CA LEU A 386 22.63 13.11 16.57
C LEU A 386 22.33 14.33 15.70
N GLY A 387 21.41 15.21 16.12
CA GLY A 387 20.97 16.35 15.33
C GLY A 387 20.50 15.90 13.94
N ASP A 388 20.89 16.63 12.91
CA ASP A 388 20.53 16.34 11.52
C ASP A 388 20.96 14.94 11.04
N GLY A 389 22.02 14.37 11.63
CA GLY A 389 22.52 13.02 11.32
C GLY A 389 21.57 11.88 11.73
N PHE A 390 20.51 12.17 12.48
CA PHE A 390 19.47 11.21 12.82
C PHE A 390 18.61 10.82 11.61
N PHE A 391 18.41 11.74 10.67
CA PHE A 391 17.52 11.59 9.53
C PHE A 391 18.25 11.16 8.24
N THR A 392 17.55 10.45 7.39
CA THR A 392 17.95 10.13 6.01
C THR A 392 17.03 10.82 5.01
N PRO A 393 17.39 10.92 3.71
CA PRO A 393 16.50 11.50 2.68
C PRO A 393 15.18 10.74 2.47
N MET A 394 15.00 9.59 3.13
CA MET A 394 13.73 8.85 3.10
C MET A 394 12.69 9.47 4.02
N PHE A 395 13.10 10.18 5.08
CA PHE A 395 12.18 10.71 6.09
C PHE A 395 11.11 11.60 5.48
N GLU A 396 11.50 12.60 4.69
CA GLU A 396 10.56 13.52 4.04
C GLU A 396 9.63 12.80 3.05
N LYS A 397 10.10 11.74 2.39
CA LYS A 397 9.27 10.93 1.48
C LYS A 397 8.17 10.18 2.24
N LEU A 398 8.47 9.71 3.46
CA LEU A 398 7.52 9.00 4.32
C LEU A 398 6.54 9.97 4.96
N VAL A 399 7.04 11.01 5.66
CA VAL A 399 6.15 11.99 6.30
C VAL A 399 5.47 12.91 5.28
N GLY A 400 6.02 13.05 4.08
CA GLY A 400 5.43 13.74 2.94
C GLY A 400 5.67 15.24 2.87
N VAL A 401 6.39 15.81 3.84
CA VAL A 401 6.69 17.25 3.97
C VAL A 401 8.06 17.46 4.59
N GLY A 402 8.71 18.61 4.32
CA GLY A 402 10.01 18.92 4.93
C GLY A 402 9.91 19.50 6.32
N TRP A 403 8.86 20.27 6.58
CA TRP A 403 8.73 21.04 7.81
C TRP A 403 8.61 20.19 9.10
N ILE A 404 8.25 18.90 9.03
CA ILE A 404 8.24 18.01 10.21
C ILE A 404 9.66 17.83 10.75
N ARG A 405 10.63 17.54 9.85
CA ARG A 405 12.03 17.42 10.27
C ARG A 405 12.53 18.70 10.92
N GLU A 406 12.25 19.85 10.28
CA GLU A 406 12.61 21.16 10.83
C GLU A 406 12.02 21.35 12.24
N MET A 407 10.74 21.07 12.44
CA MET A 407 10.10 21.16 13.76
C MET A 407 10.74 20.23 14.80
N ILE A 408 11.09 18.99 14.44
CA ILE A 408 11.77 18.08 15.38
C ILE A 408 13.17 18.61 15.73
N LEU A 409 13.93 19.13 14.76
CA LEU A 409 15.23 19.75 15.00
C LEU A 409 15.14 20.96 15.94
N ASP A 410 14.05 21.72 15.85
CA ASP A 410 13.76 22.89 16.69
C ASP A 410 13.17 22.50 18.06
N GLY A 411 12.99 21.20 18.34
CA GLY A 411 12.52 20.70 19.65
C GLY A 411 10.99 20.72 19.83
N ALA A 412 10.22 20.74 18.73
CA ALA A 412 8.76 20.70 18.80
C ALA A 412 8.25 19.36 19.34
N THR A 413 7.12 19.41 20.03
CA THR A 413 6.38 18.24 20.52
C THR A 413 5.52 17.60 19.42
N ASP A 414 5.11 16.34 19.62
CA ASP A 414 4.15 15.66 18.74
C ASP A 414 2.82 16.43 18.64
N GLU A 415 2.38 17.03 19.74
CA GLU A 415 1.15 17.85 19.78
C GLU A 415 1.24 19.08 18.87
N GLU A 416 2.36 19.81 18.91
CA GLU A 416 2.59 20.96 18.04
C GLU A 416 2.65 20.57 16.56
N ILE A 417 3.29 19.44 16.24
CA ILE A 417 3.34 18.89 14.88
C ILE A 417 1.93 18.50 14.43
N ARG A 418 1.16 17.84 15.30
CA ARG A 418 -0.24 17.48 15.03
C ARG A 418 -1.12 18.70 14.78
N ALA A 419 -0.96 19.74 15.60
CA ALA A 419 -1.70 20.99 15.44
C ALA A 419 -1.45 21.64 14.06
N ARG A 420 -0.24 21.53 13.52
CA ARG A 420 0.13 22.11 12.23
C ARG A 420 -0.54 21.40 11.04
N TRP A 421 -0.63 20.06 11.03
CA TRP A 421 -1.27 19.34 9.92
C TRP A 421 -2.79 19.19 10.08
N ALA A 422 -3.35 19.40 11.26
CA ALA A 422 -4.77 19.18 11.53
C ALA A 422 -5.74 19.91 10.58
N PRO A 423 -5.51 21.18 10.18
CA PRO A 423 -6.35 21.86 9.20
C PRO A 423 -6.36 21.19 7.82
N GLU A 424 -5.21 20.68 7.35
CA GLU A 424 -5.11 19.98 6.06
C GLU A 424 -5.89 18.66 6.11
N ALA A 425 -5.75 17.89 7.19
CA ALA A 425 -6.51 16.66 7.39
C ALA A 425 -8.02 16.92 7.46
N ALA A 426 -8.45 18.04 8.07
CA ALA A 426 -9.86 18.44 8.10
C ALA A 426 -10.39 18.80 6.70
N ALA A 427 -9.62 19.55 5.91
CA ALA A 427 -9.96 19.85 4.53
C ALA A 427 -10.04 18.59 3.66
N PHE A 428 -9.12 17.63 3.85
CA PHE A 428 -9.15 16.36 3.15
C PHE A 428 -10.38 15.51 3.52
N ARG A 429 -10.83 15.52 4.78
CA ARG A 429 -12.09 14.85 5.17
C ARG A 429 -13.28 15.36 4.37
N GLN A 430 -13.34 16.67 4.11
CA GLN A 430 -14.39 17.27 3.29
C GLN A 430 -14.23 16.88 1.81
N LEU A 431 -13.00 16.96 1.28
CA LEU A 431 -12.72 16.62 -0.12
C LEU A 431 -13.09 15.17 -0.44
N ARG A 432 -12.69 14.21 0.42
CA ARG A 432 -12.97 12.79 0.21
C ARG A 432 -14.44 12.40 0.32
N ALA A 433 -15.29 13.21 0.99
CA ALA A 433 -16.69 12.86 1.34
C ALA A 433 -17.51 12.39 0.12
N LYS A 434 -17.34 13.01 -1.05
CA LYS A 434 -18.06 12.66 -2.29
C LYS A 434 -17.63 11.31 -2.90
N TYR A 435 -16.53 10.72 -2.43
CA TYR A 435 -16.01 9.46 -2.95
C TYR A 435 -16.26 8.27 -2.02
N LEU A 436 -16.75 8.53 -0.81
CA LEU A 436 -16.98 7.51 0.19
C LEU A 436 -18.08 6.53 -0.25
N LEU A 437 -17.89 5.27 0.05
CA LEU A 437 -18.83 4.16 -0.15
C LEU A 437 -19.46 3.71 1.17
N TYR A 438 -18.82 4.06 2.28
CA TYR A 438 -19.20 3.58 3.62
C TYR A 438 -19.35 4.77 4.58
N GLU A 439 -20.25 4.61 5.56
CA GLU A 439 -20.50 5.56 6.65
C GLU A 439 -19.41 5.49 7.74
#